data_3227ab8a47364025bbe56de407b963a3
#
_entry.id   3227ab8a47364025bbe56de407b963a3
#
_cell.length_a   1.000
_cell.length_b   1.000
_cell.length_c   1.000
_cell.angle_alpha   90.00
_cell.angle_beta   90.00
_cell.angle_gamma   90.00
#
_symmetry.space_group_name_H-M   'P 1'
#
loop_
_entity.id
_entity.type
_entity.pdbx_description
1 polymer ?
#
loop_
_entity_poly.entity_id
_entity_poly.type
_entity_poly.pdbx_seq_one_letter_code
_entity_poly.pdbx_strand_id
1 'polypeptide(L)'
;MLISQSTKKSPFSDICRQYITVRLTCNDGFSVTLCSIGASIRQILFPASDGGLKNIALAFDEDTAYFSNSLYAGATLAPCAGRISHGKLSINDSVYSLSLNENNTHTLHGGSHNASFKNWELVSAEIDTKDNFDNRLISS
;
A
#
# COMPACT_ATOMS: atom_id res chain seq x y z
N MET A 1 -10.70 -9.95 -16.61
CA MET A 1 -10.08 -8.98 -15.67
C MET A 1 -10.14 -7.58 -16.27
N LEU A 2 -10.41 -6.58 -15.47
CA LEU A 2 -10.46 -5.17 -15.91
C LEU A 2 -9.49 -4.36 -15.03
N ILE A 3 -8.84 -3.36 -15.64
CA ILE A 3 -8.03 -2.37 -14.94
C ILE A 3 -8.70 -1.03 -15.11
N SER A 4 -8.92 -0.32 -14.01
CA SER A 4 -9.37 1.07 -14.02
C SER A 4 -8.41 1.93 -13.21
N GLN A 5 -8.12 3.11 -13.72
CA GLN A 5 -7.27 4.10 -13.06
C GLN A 5 -8.03 5.40 -12.90
N SER A 6 -7.88 6.05 -11.76
CA SER A 6 -8.35 7.40 -11.56
C SER A 6 -7.26 8.28 -10.94
N THR A 7 -7.18 9.52 -11.42
CA THR A 7 -6.29 10.54 -10.86
C THR A 7 -7.11 11.48 -9.99
N LYS A 8 -6.64 11.71 -8.77
CA LYS A 8 -7.29 12.58 -7.79
C LYS A 8 -6.32 13.68 -7.36
N LYS A 9 -6.84 14.82 -6.92
CA LYS A 9 -6.04 15.91 -6.37
C LYS A 9 -6.09 15.86 -4.85
N SER A 10 -4.96 16.12 -4.21
CA SER A 10 -4.90 16.31 -2.77
C SER A 10 -5.71 17.55 -2.37
N PRO A 11 -6.51 17.48 -1.30
CA PRO A 11 -7.24 18.64 -0.76
C PRO A 11 -6.33 19.62 0.01
N PHE A 12 -5.08 19.25 0.29
CA PHE A 12 -4.14 20.11 1.02
C PHE A 12 -3.58 21.16 0.05
N SER A 13 -3.93 22.42 0.29
CA SER A 13 -3.76 23.55 -0.63
C SER A 13 -2.32 23.92 -0.99
N ASP A 14 -1.33 23.53 -0.20
CA ASP A 14 0.04 24.00 -0.37
C ASP A 14 0.92 23.10 -1.26
N ILE A 15 0.45 21.89 -1.58
CA ILE A 15 1.12 21.01 -2.53
C ILE A 15 0.03 20.32 -3.33
N CYS A 16 -0.20 20.79 -4.55
CA CYS A 16 -1.11 20.14 -5.50
C CYS A 16 -0.56 18.75 -5.90
N ARG A 17 -0.53 17.84 -4.95
CA ARG A 17 -0.11 16.46 -5.17
C ARG A 17 -1.28 15.71 -5.76
N GLN A 18 -1.16 15.38 -7.02
CA GLN A 18 -2.02 14.38 -7.63
C GLN A 18 -1.62 13.02 -7.06
N TYR A 19 -2.60 12.21 -6.72
CA TYR A 19 -2.41 10.81 -6.42
C TYR A 19 -3.33 9.98 -7.32
N ILE A 20 -2.99 8.75 -7.54
CA ILE A 20 -3.75 7.85 -8.39
C ILE A 20 -4.26 6.66 -7.58
N THR A 21 -5.40 6.16 -7.99
CA THR A 21 -5.89 4.85 -7.56
C THR A 21 -6.01 3.93 -8.77
N VAL A 22 -5.59 2.68 -8.59
CA VAL A 22 -5.68 1.64 -9.60
C VAL A 22 -6.52 0.50 -9.04
N ARG A 23 -7.56 0.11 -9.77
CA ARG A 23 -8.38 -1.05 -9.41
C ARG A 23 -8.19 -2.15 -10.44
N LEU A 24 -7.88 -3.33 -9.95
CA LEU A 24 -7.83 -4.59 -10.69
C LEU A 24 -9.08 -5.38 -10.32
N THR A 25 -9.85 -5.81 -11.31
CA THR A 25 -11.13 -6.51 -11.07
C THR A 25 -11.19 -7.81 -11.88
N CYS A 26 -11.50 -8.90 -11.22
CA CYS A 26 -11.78 -10.21 -11.84
C CYS A 26 -13.25 -10.33 -12.28
N ASN A 27 -13.55 -11.34 -13.10
CA ASN A 27 -14.90 -11.54 -13.65
C ASN A 27 -15.95 -11.92 -12.59
N ASP A 28 -15.52 -12.51 -11.48
CA ASP A 28 -16.35 -12.89 -10.33
C ASP A 28 -16.65 -11.72 -9.37
N GLY A 29 -16.10 -10.54 -9.65
CA GLY A 29 -16.24 -9.35 -8.80
C GLY A 29 -15.14 -9.19 -7.76
N PHE A 30 -14.25 -10.17 -7.56
CA PHE A 30 -13.05 -9.96 -6.76
C PHE A 30 -12.27 -8.77 -7.28
N SER A 31 -11.88 -7.86 -6.41
CA SER A 31 -11.08 -6.71 -6.83
C SER A 31 -10.12 -6.20 -5.76
N VAL A 32 -8.99 -5.68 -6.22
CA VAL A 32 -8.01 -4.99 -5.39
C VAL A 32 -7.88 -3.56 -5.88
N THR A 33 -7.95 -2.62 -4.95
CA THR A 33 -7.69 -1.20 -5.23
C THR A 33 -6.42 -0.78 -4.51
N LEU A 34 -5.49 -0.23 -5.26
CA LEU A 34 -4.23 0.32 -4.78
C LEU A 34 -4.29 1.85 -4.83
N CYS A 35 -3.61 2.49 -3.89
CA CYS A 35 -3.40 3.94 -3.87
C CYS A 35 -1.91 4.22 -4.03
N SER A 36 -1.55 5.23 -4.82
CA SER A 36 -0.14 5.61 -5.02
C SER A 36 0.53 6.14 -3.76
N ILE A 37 -0.22 6.65 -2.78
CA ILE A 37 0.36 7.03 -1.50
C ILE A 37 0.74 5.78 -0.73
N GLY A 38 2.05 5.62 -0.49
CA GLY A 38 2.61 4.46 0.17
C GLY A 38 2.49 3.16 -0.62
N ALA A 39 2.14 3.20 -1.91
CA ALA A 39 1.74 2.04 -2.71
C ALA A 39 0.77 1.15 -1.91
N SER A 40 -0.24 1.78 -1.31
CA SER A 40 -1.08 1.16 -0.28
C SER A 40 -2.20 0.32 -0.89
N ILE A 41 -2.48 -0.83 -0.27
CA ILE A 41 -3.71 -1.59 -0.51
C ILE A 41 -4.85 -0.83 0.17
N ARG A 42 -5.72 -0.23 -0.62
CA ARG A 42 -6.85 0.55 -0.14
C ARG A 42 -8.11 -0.29 0.09
N GLN A 43 -8.30 -1.31 -0.75
CA GLN A 43 -9.49 -2.13 -0.71
C GLN A 43 -9.21 -3.50 -1.32
N ILE A 44 -9.77 -4.52 -0.72
CA ILE A 44 -9.88 -5.86 -1.30
C ILE A 44 -11.35 -6.26 -1.19
N LEU A 45 -12.07 -6.24 -2.31
CA LEU A 45 -13.44 -6.74 -2.36
C LEU A 45 -13.43 -8.22 -2.67
N PHE A 46 -14.02 -8.99 -1.78
CA PHE A 46 -14.13 -10.43 -1.91
C PHE A 46 -15.60 -10.84 -2.06
N PRO A 47 -15.94 -11.72 -3.02
CA PRO A 47 -17.29 -12.28 -3.15
C PRO A 47 -17.66 -13.09 -1.89
N ALA A 48 -18.76 -12.72 -1.27
CA ALA A 48 -19.25 -13.39 -0.07
C ALA A 48 -20.35 -14.41 -0.40
N SER A 49 -20.58 -15.36 0.51
CA SER A 49 -21.56 -16.43 0.34
C SER A 49 -23.01 -15.92 0.21
N ASP A 50 -23.29 -14.70 0.67
CA ASP A 50 -24.59 -14.03 0.53
C ASP A 50 -24.79 -13.36 -0.84
N GLY A 51 -23.83 -13.51 -1.76
CA GLY A 51 -23.83 -12.92 -3.10
C GLY A 51 -23.38 -11.45 -3.13
N GLY A 52 -23.03 -10.85 -1.97
CA GLY A 52 -22.49 -9.52 -1.88
C GLY A 52 -20.97 -9.47 -2.04
N LEU A 53 -20.42 -8.26 -2.07
CA LEU A 53 -18.97 -8.02 -2.01
C LEU A 53 -18.61 -7.44 -0.63
N LYS A 54 -17.62 -8.01 0.02
CA LYS A 54 -17.13 -7.55 1.33
C LYS A 54 -15.70 -7.08 1.23
N ASN A 55 -15.43 -5.88 1.78
CA ASN A 55 -14.07 -5.42 1.93
C ASN A 55 -13.40 -6.17 3.08
N ILE A 56 -12.30 -6.86 2.78
CA ILE A 56 -11.53 -7.64 3.77
C ILE A 56 -10.20 -6.96 4.14
N ALA A 57 -9.91 -5.78 3.57
CA ALA A 57 -8.74 -5.00 3.93
C ALA A 57 -9.08 -3.99 5.05
N LEU A 58 -8.15 -3.84 6.01
CA LEU A 58 -8.18 -2.69 6.92
C LEU A 58 -7.82 -1.43 6.11
N ALA A 59 -8.73 -0.49 6.02
CA ALA A 59 -8.58 0.69 5.17
C ALA A 59 -9.22 1.92 5.84
N PHE A 60 -8.83 3.09 5.38
CA PHE A 60 -9.51 4.34 5.73
C PHE A 60 -10.69 4.58 4.79
N ASP A 61 -11.71 5.26 5.28
CA ASP A 61 -12.86 5.64 4.47
C ASP A 61 -12.46 6.65 3.39
N GLU A 62 -11.56 7.58 3.75
CA GLU A 62 -11.10 8.63 2.86
C GLU A 62 -9.66 8.39 2.39
N ASP A 63 -9.43 8.51 1.08
CA ASP A 63 -8.09 8.36 0.48
C ASP A 63 -7.07 9.33 1.06
N THR A 64 -7.52 10.50 1.51
CA THR A 64 -6.67 11.56 2.08
C THR A 64 -6.01 11.16 3.38
N ALA A 65 -6.60 10.21 4.11
CA ALA A 65 -6.03 9.69 5.35
C ALA A 65 -4.70 8.93 5.13
N TYR A 66 -4.45 8.45 3.90
CA TYR A 66 -3.19 7.80 3.56
C TYR A 66 -1.99 8.75 3.56
N PHE A 67 -2.19 10.06 3.46
CA PHE A 67 -1.11 11.05 3.60
C PHE A 67 -0.56 11.13 5.04
N SER A 68 -1.36 10.74 6.03
CA SER A 68 -1.00 10.75 7.46
C SER A 68 -1.26 9.40 8.12
N ASN A 69 -1.03 8.32 7.40
CA ASN A 69 -1.33 6.94 7.81
C ASN A 69 -0.43 6.48 8.97
N SER A 70 -0.72 6.92 10.19
CA SER A 70 0.05 6.56 11.38
C SER A 70 -0.04 5.07 11.76
N LEU A 71 -1.05 4.36 11.24
CA LEU A 71 -1.24 2.93 11.44
C LEU A 71 -0.50 2.08 10.40
N TYR A 72 0.07 2.71 9.36
CA TYR A 72 0.64 2.02 8.21
C TYR A 72 -0.34 1.05 7.53
N ALA A 73 -1.66 1.30 7.67
CA ALA A 73 -2.70 0.44 7.12
C ALA A 73 -2.54 0.30 5.60
N GLY A 74 -2.40 -0.94 5.14
CA GLY A 74 -2.20 -1.29 3.74
C GLY A 74 -0.91 -0.79 3.09
N ALA A 75 -0.08 0.00 3.78
CA ALA A 75 1.08 0.65 3.20
C ALA A 75 2.26 -0.31 2.95
N THR A 76 3.02 -0.03 1.90
CA THR A 76 4.29 -0.71 1.63
C THR A 76 5.35 -0.22 2.62
N LEU A 77 5.97 -1.16 3.34
CA LEU A 77 7.03 -0.88 4.31
C LEU A 77 8.40 -1.06 3.65
N ALA A 78 9.10 0.04 3.41
CA ALA A 78 10.44 0.02 2.82
C ALA A 78 11.24 1.25 3.31
N PRO A 79 12.60 1.13 3.38
CA PRO A 79 13.45 0.01 2.97
C PRO A 79 13.47 -1.19 3.92
N CYS A 80 12.94 -1.06 5.13
CA CYS A 80 12.85 -2.18 6.08
C CYS A 80 11.52 -2.14 6.83
N ALA A 81 11.04 -3.31 7.26
CA ALA A 81 9.88 -3.46 8.12
C ALA A 81 10.34 -3.67 9.57
N GLY A 82 9.52 -3.22 10.53
CA GLY A 82 9.81 -3.36 11.95
C GLY A 82 10.73 -2.27 12.49
N ARG A 83 11.29 -2.52 13.67
CA ARG A 83 12.08 -1.57 14.45
C ARG A 83 13.58 -1.84 14.37
N ILE A 84 14.34 -0.74 14.29
CA ILE A 84 15.78 -0.76 14.54
C ILE A 84 16.00 -0.02 15.86
N SER A 85 16.49 -0.78 16.86
CA SER A 85 16.66 -0.29 18.23
C SER A 85 17.59 0.91 18.28
N HIS A 86 17.14 1.97 18.96
CA HIS A 86 17.87 3.23 19.12
C HIS A 86 18.36 3.84 17.79
N GLY A 87 17.79 3.45 16.66
CA GLY A 87 18.23 3.88 15.34
C GLY A 87 19.68 3.52 15.02
N LYS A 88 20.20 2.45 15.61
CA LYS A 88 21.58 2.01 15.37
C LYS A 88 21.60 0.74 14.53
N LEU A 89 22.16 0.86 13.34
CA LEU A 89 22.32 -0.24 12.38
C LEU A 89 23.80 -0.56 12.22
N SER A 90 24.19 -1.77 12.59
CA SER A 90 25.56 -2.24 12.38
C SER A 90 25.64 -3.03 11.08
N ILE A 91 26.56 -2.64 10.20
CA ILE A 91 26.87 -3.35 8.97
C ILE A 91 28.38 -3.50 8.90
N ASN A 92 28.85 -4.74 8.91
CA ASN A 92 30.26 -5.06 9.08
C ASN A 92 30.80 -4.38 10.37
N ASP A 93 31.91 -3.65 10.28
CA ASP A 93 32.53 -2.94 11.41
C ASP A 93 32.05 -1.51 11.61
N SER A 94 31.01 -1.09 10.89
CA SER A 94 30.50 0.28 10.91
C SER A 94 29.11 0.35 11.55
N VAL A 95 28.88 1.41 12.35
CA VAL A 95 27.57 1.69 12.95
C VAL A 95 26.98 2.94 12.32
N TYR A 96 25.80 2.78 11.73
CA TYR A 96 25.03 3.86 11.09
C TYR A 96 23.96 4.36 12.06
N SER A 97 23.80 5.69 12.11
CA SER A 97 22.73 6.32 12.86
C SER A 97 21.57 6.68 11.91
N LEU A 98 20.38 6.18 12.25
CA LEU A 98 19.15 6.38 11.48
C LEU A 98 18.24 7.39 12.19
N SER A 99 17.28 7.95 11.46
CA SER A 99 16.26 8.83 12.03
C SER A 99 15.38 8.09 13.04
N LEU A 100 15.07 8.75 14.14
CA LEU A 100 14.19 8.24 15.18
C LEU A 100 12.77 8.78 14.92
N ASN A 101 11.87 7.92 14.48
CA ASN A 101 10.48 8.29 14.14
C ASN A 101 9.44 7.58 15.02
N GLU A 102 9.88 6.79 15.99
CA GLU A 102 9.02 6.20 17.00
C GLU A 102 9.47 6.61 18.40
N ASN A 103 8.64 7.42 19.09
CA ASN A 103 8.87 7.92 20.45
C ASN A 103 10.27 8.52 20.67
N ASN A 104 10.89 9.09 19.63
CA ASN A 104 12.26 9.58 19.63
C ASN A 104 13.30 8.56 20.13
N THR A 105 13.00 7.27 20.04
CA THR A 105 13.83 6.19 20.58
C THR A 105 14.25 5.20 19.50
N HIS A 106 13.36 4.85 18.59
CA HIS A 106 13.61 3.81 17.59
C HIS A 106 13.39 4.32 16.17
N THR A 107 14.01 3.63 15.21
CA THR A 107 13.64 3.75 13.79
C THR A 107 12.57 2.71 13.48
N LEU A 108 11.40 3.16 13.03
CA LEU A 108 10.29 2.31 12.65
C LEU A 108 10.07 2.39 11.14
N HIS A 109 9.94 1.22 10.50
CA HIS A 109 9.56 1.06 9.10
C HIS A 109 10.39 1.90 8.11
N GLY A 110 11.70 2.00 8.34
CA GLY A 110 12.61 2.75 7.48
C GLY A 110 12.81 4.22 7.85
N GLY A 111 12.23 4.67 8.98
CA GLY A 111 12.45 6.01 9.52
C GLY A 111 11.59 7.11 8.90
N SER A 112 11.99 8.36 9.09
CA SER A 112 11.17 9.54 8.72
C SER A 112 10.95 9.71 7.22
N HIS A 113 11.77 9.08 6.39
CA HIS A 113 11.70 9.16 4.93
C HIS A 113 11.32 7.84 4.27
N ASN A 114 10.62 6.98 5.02
CA ASN A 114 10.19 5.67 4.52
C ASN A 114 9.24 5.76 3.32
N ALA A 115 9.07 4.64 2.65
CA ALA A 115 8.27 4.54 1.43
C ALA A 115 6.76 4.64 1.66
N SER A 116 6.29 4.42 2.91
CA SER A 116 4.86 4.37 3.25
C SER A 116 4.13 5.71 3.09
N PHE A 117 4.86 6.82 3.09
CA PHE A 117 4.31 8.17 2.92
C PHE A 117 4.71 8.82 1.59
N LYS A 118 5.38 8.07 0.71
CA LYS A 118 5.75 8.58 -0.61
C LYS A 118 4.59 8.41 -1.58
N ASN A 119 4.51 9.33 -2.54
CA ASN A 119 3.64 9.15 -3.68
C ASN A 119 4.41 8.36 -4.73
N TRP A 120 3.99 7.13 -4.97
CA TRP A 120 4.62 6.22 -5.92
C TRP A 120 4.08 6.49 -7.32
N GLU A 121 4.94 6.34 -8.30
CA GLU A 121 4.59 6.43 -9.70
C GLU A 121 4.08 5.07 -10.20
N LEU A 122 2.99 5.09 -10.97
CA LEU A 122 2.55 3.92 -11.71
C LEU A 122 3.32 3.86 -13.03
N VAL A 123 4.19 2.88 -13.16
CA VAL A 123 4.99 2.67 -14.39
C VAL A 123 4.15 1.98 -15.47
N SER A 124 3.45 0.91 -15.12
CA SER A 124 2.54 0.19 -16.03
C SER A 124 1.49 -0.58 -15.24
N ALA A 125 0.37 -0.87 -15.89
CA ALA A 125 -0.65 -1.79 -15.40
C ALA A 125 -1.15 -2.59 -16.60
N GLU A 126 -0.82 -3.88 -16.63
CA GLU A 126 -1.12 -4.77 -17.76
C GLU A 126 -1.86 -6.01 -17.25
N ILE A 127 -2.72 -6.56 -18.10
CA ILE A 127 -3.37 -7.84 -17.86
C ILE A 127 -2.55 -8.90 -18.59
N ASP A 128 -1.96 -9.82 -17.85
CA ASP A 128 -1.41 -11.03 -18.47
C ASP A 128 -2.55 -11.98 -18.85
N THR A 129 -2.77 -12.12 -20.15
CA THR A 129 -3.80 -13.02 -20.70
C THR A 129 -3.27 -14.41 -21.01
N LYS A 130 -1.99 -14.66 -20.77
CA LYS A 130 -1.34 -15.94 -21.10
C LYS A 130 -1.56 -16.99 -20.04
N ASP A 131 -1.72 -16.60 -18.80
CA ASP A 131 -2.11 -17.51 -17.74
C ASP A 131 -3.63 -17.69 -17.74
N ASN A 132 -4.10 -18.76 -18.39
CA ASN A 132 -5.34 -19.40 -17.98
C ASN A 132 -5.14 -19.79 -16.51
N PHE A 133 -5.56 -18.96 -15.58
CA PHE A 133 -5.72 -19.34 -14.19
C PHE A 133 -6.72 -20.50 -14.18
N ASP A 134 -6.17 -21.68 -14.31
CA ASP A 134 -6.93 -22.93 -14.21
C ASP A 134 -7.50 -22.96 -12.79
N ASN A 135 -8.81 -23.02 -12.69
CA ASN A 135 -9.62 -23.03 -11.46
C ASN A 135 -9.29 -24.21 -10.49
N ARG A 136 -8.05 -24.67 -10.40
CA ARG A 136 -7.64 -25.88 -9.67
C ARG A 136 -7.17 -25.65 -8.24
N LEU A 137 -7.33 -24.48 -7.64
CA LEU A 137 -6.85 -24.26 -6.27
C LEU A 137 -7.95 -24.17 -5.21
N ILE A 138 -9.17 -24.62 -5.48
CA ILE A 138 -10.16 -24.82 -4.42
C ILE A 138 -10.83 -26.18 -4.60
N SER A 139 -10.09 -27.23 -4.32
CA SER A 139 -10.68 -28.54 -4.00
C SER A 139 -9.70 -29.37 -3.17
N SER A 140 -9.69 -29.15 -1.89
CA SER A 140 -9.39 -30.18 -0.87
C SER A 140 -9.82 -29.66 0.49
#